data_5112e2fcecc909000bb59816a8f93f80
#
_entry.id   5112e2fcecc909000bb59816a8f93f80
#
_cell.length_a   1.000
_cell.length_b   1.000
_cell.length_c   1.000
_cell.angle_alpha   90.00
_cell.angle_beta   90.00
_cell.angle_gamma   90.00
#
_symmetry.space_group_name_H-M   'P 1'
#
loop_
_entity.id
_entity.type
_entity.pdbx_description
1 polymer ?
#
loop_
_entity_poly.entity_id
_entity_poly.type
_entity_poly.pdbx_seq_one_letter_code
_entity_poly.pdbx_strand_id
1 'polypeptide(L)'
;MKILLAGCGDIGQRVAARLAKEHQCFGLKRNPQFLQSSITPLTGDLSDHKNLAGIFSQEFDVVIATLTPEARTEEAYQKAYVDTATALASSINNAEYQPKIVIWISSTSVYGDSTNQWLDEESPVKPASFSARALKKAEDIMRAVSCDLTVVRFSGIYGPGRLALLNSVKNGIGSPAQPKQWSNRIHSDDCAGFLAHLVSRHQSGEKLEKLYVGTDCEPATQHDVRKWLAEKLNVVLTEETKSSRAGTQRYTNKKLLQSGYQLQYPSYREGYVSVIKSLSDDTER
;
A
#
# COMPACT_ATOMS: atom_id res chain seq x y z
N MET A 1 21.77 3.03 6.61
CA MET A 1 20.71 3.17 7.64
C MET A 1 20.19 1.78 8.01
N LYS A 2 19.68 1.64 9.23
CA LYS A 2 18.87 0.47 9.66
C LYS A 2 17.38 0.77 9.42
N ILE A 3 16.74 -0.05 8.63
CA ILE A 3 15.33 0.16 8.20
C ILE A 3 14.48 -0.99 8.71
N LEU A 4 13.47 -0.69 9.52
CA LEU A 4 12.47 -1.65 9.97
C LEU A 4 11.28 -1.68 9.01
N LEU A 5 11.02 -2.85 8.43
CA LEU A 5 9.82 -3.14 7.67
C LEU A 5 8.80 -3.79 8.62
N ALA A 6 7.97 -2.97 9.24
CA ALA A 6 6.94 -3.41 10.15
C ALA A 6 5.76 -4.01 9.37
N GLY A 7 5.56 -5.32 9.47
CA GLY A 7 4.63 -6.07 8.62
C GLY A 7 5.23 -6.42 7.26
N CYS A 8 6.40 -7.06 7.23
CA CYS A 8 7.15 -7.38 6.02
C CYS A 8 6.47 -8.48 5.16
N GLY A 9 5.32 -8.12 4.55
CA GLY A 9 4.60 -8.90 3.55
C GLY A 9 5.10 -8.64 2.12
N ASP A 10 4.23 -8.74 1.11
CA ASP A 10 4.56 -8.52 -0.30
C ASP A 10 5.20 -7.16 -0.56
N ILE A 11 4.54 -6.06 -0.16
CA ILE A 11 5.08 -4.71 -0.38
C ILE A 11 6.37 -4.49 0.43
N GLY A 12 6.43 -4.94 1.69
CA GLY A 12 7.63 -4.80 2.51
C GLY A 12 8.84 -5.50 1.89
N GLN A 13 8.68 -6.73 1.37
CA GLN A 13 9.76 -7.44 0.70
C GLN A 13 10.20 -6.76 -0.61
N ARG A 14 9.27 -6.22 -1.39
CA ARG A 14 9.59 -5.43 -2.60
C ARG A 14 10.35 -4.13 -2.26
N VAL A 15 10.02 -3.49 -1.15
CA VAL A 15 10.78 -2.33 -0.64
C VAL A 15 12.18 -2.75 -0.24
N ALA A 16 12.31 -3.83 0.54
CA ALA A 16 13.61 -4.34 0.96
C ALA A 16 14.51 -4.70 -0.22
N ALA A 17 13.96 -5.34 -1.26
CA ALA A 17 14.72 -5.69 -2.46
C ALA A 17 15.35 -4.47 -3.16
N ARG A 18 14.76 -3.28 -3.00
CA ARG A 18 15.27 -2.02 -3.53
C ARG A 18 16.31 -1.37 -2.60
N LEU A 19 16.10 -1.48 -1.30
CA LEU A 19 16.90 -0.78 -0.30
C LEU A 19 18.08 -1.59 0.24
N ALA A 20 18.04 -2.91 0.19
CA ALA A 20 19.02 -3.79 0.84
C ALA A 20 20.45 -3.71 0.24
N LYS A 21 20.62 -3.09 -0.93
CA LYS A 21 21.95 -2.85 -1.52
C LYS A 21 22.74 -1.77 -0.76
N GLU A 22 22.04 -0.82 -0.16
CA GLU A 22 22.62 0.36 0.50
C GLU A 22 22.30 0.44 1.99
N HIS A 23 21.32 -0.34 2.45
CA HIS A 23 20.79 -0.27 3.80
C HIS A 23 20.61 -1.66 4.42
N GLN A 24 20.64 -1.71 5.75
CA GLN A 24 20.30 -2.91 6.51
C GLN A 24 18.78 -2.97 6.68
N CYS A 25 18.14 -3.93 6.03
CA CYS A 25 16.70 -4.12 6.09
C CYS A 25 16.32 -5.23 7.08
N PHE A 26 15.44 -4.90 8.02
CA PHE A 26 14.90 -5.82 9.02
C PHE A 26 13.42 -6.04 8.76
N GLY A 27 12.99 -7.27 8.65
CA GLY A 27 11.59 -7.62 8.35
C GLY A 27 10.88 -8.19 9.57
N LEU A 28 10.00 -7.40 10.19
CA LEU A 28 9.23 -7.83 11.35
C LEU A 28 7.89 -8.43 10.92
N LYS A 29 7.68 -9.69 11.29
CA LYS A 29 6.40 -10.41 11.15
C LYS A 29 6.34 -11.60 12.10
N ARG A 30 5.13 -12.12 12.34
CA ARG A 30 4.93 -13.28 13.25
C ARG A 30 5.62 -14.54 12.76
N ASN A 31 5.67 -14.75 11.45
CA ASN A 31 6.35 -15.89 10.84
C ASN A 31 7.27 -15.41 9.71
N PRO A 32 8.58 -15.14 9.99
CA PRO A 32 9.52 -14.59 9.03
C PRO A 32 10.26 -15.63 8.18
N GLN A 33 9.91 -16.92 8.23
CA GLN A 33 10.65 -18.03 7.59
C GLN A 33 10.84 -17.89 6.07
N PHE A 34 9.96 -17.13 5.39
CA PHE A 34 9.97 -16.97 3.93
C PHE A 34 10.38 -15.55 3.50
N LEU A 35 11.14 -14.84 4.31
CA LEU A 35 11.73 -13.57 3.90
C LEU A 35 12.91 -13.81 2.97
N GLN A 36 13.12 -12.87 2.03
CA GLN A 36 14.28 -12.89 1.14
C GLN A 36 15.58 -12.83 1.97
N SER A 37 16.65 -13.45 1.50
CA SER A 37 17.94 -13.53 2.19
C SER A 37 18.60 -12.17 2.46
N SER A 38 18.20 -11.13 1.74
CA SER A 38 18.64 -9.75 1.94
C SER A 38 17.95 -9.03 3.13
N ILE A 39 17.02 -9.71 3.81
CA ILE A 39 16.24 -9.15 4.92
C ILE A 39 16.60 -9.89 6.19
N THR A 40 17.05 -9.18 7.21
CA THR A 40 17.24 -9.76 8.54
C THR A 40 15.88 -10.03 9.17
N PRO A 41 15.54 -11.29 9.46
CA PRO A 41 14.23 -11.64 9.99
C PRO A 41 14.10 -11.26 11.47
N LEU A 42 12.98 -10.64 11.82
CA LEU A 42 12.57 -10.40 13.20
C LEU A 42 11.20 -11.05 13.42
N THR A 43 11.10 -11.83 14.49
CA THR A 43 9.83 -12.46 14.89
C THR A 43 9.12 -11.60 15.92
N GLY A 44 7.85 -11.28 15.67
CA GLY A 44 7.03 -10.56 16.63
C GLY A 44 5.65 -10.21 16.13
N ASP A 45 4.75 -9.94 17.09
CA ASP A 45 3.43 -9.35 16.82
C ASP A 45 3.51 -7.83 16.99
N LEU A 46 3.18 -7.10 15.93
CA LEU A 46 3.21 -5.62 15.90
C LEU A 46 2.15 -4.98 16.83
N SER A 47 1.16 -5.73 17.27
CA SER A 47 0.16 -5.26 18.23
C SER A 47 0.57 -5.51 19.71
N ASP A 48 1.72 -6.15 19.95
CA ASP A 48 2.24 -6.44 21.29
C ASP A 48 3.34 -5.45 21.70
N HIS A 49 3.02 -4.55 22.63
CA HIS A 49 3.93 -3.54 23.16
C HIS A 49 5.22 -4.12 23.77
N LYS A 50 5.11 -5.25 24.49
CA LYS A 50 6.27 -5.86 25.16
C LYS A 50 7.26 -6.41 24.15
N ASN A 51 6.72 -6.99 23.09
CA ASN A 51 7.52 -7.51 21.99
C ASN A 51 8.25 -6.39 21.24
N LEU A 52 7.55 -5.30 20.93
CA LEU A 52 8.14 -4.16 20.21
C LEU A 52 9.22 -3.44 21.01
N ALA A 53 9.12 -3.32 22.33
CA ALA A 53 10.14 -2.67 23.15
C ALA A 53 11.52 -3.33 22.98
N GLY A 54 11.59 -4.68 22.98
CA GLY A 54 12.82 -5.43 22.71
C GLY A 54 13.34 -5.27 21.26
N ILE A 55 12.42 -5.07 20.31
CA ILE A 55 12.79 -4.86 18.90
C ILE A 55 13.40 -3.47 18.68
N PHE A 56 12.82 -2.45 19.30
CA PHE A 56 13.31 -1.07 19.16
C PHE A 56 14.68 -0.82 19.85
N SER A 57 15.18 -1.73 20.70
CA SER A 57 16.56 -1.66 21.20
C SER A 57 17.63 -1.83 20.11
N GLN A 58 17.23 -2.22 18.88
CA GLN A 58 18.14 -2.35 17.73
C GLN A 58 18.40 -1.03 16.99
N GLU A 59 17.84 0.08 17.41
CA GLU A 59 18.13 1.42 16.88
C GLU A 59 17.87 1.57 15.38
N PHE A 60 16.60 1.63 14.98
CA PHE A 60 16.22 1.84 13.58
C PHE A 60 16.19 3.31 13.21
N ASP A 61 16.80 3.66 12.06
CA ASP A 61 16.74 5.02 11.50
C ASP A 61 15.38 5.31 10.85
N VAL A 62 14.79 4.31 10.20
CA VAL A 62 13.54 4.42 9.44
C VAL A 62 12.61 3.26 9.79
N VAL A 63 11.34 3.54 9.95
CA VAL A 63 10.28 2.52 10.09
C VAL A 63 9.30 2.66 8.94
N ILE A 64 9.05 1.58 8.21
CA ILE A 64 8.05 1.52 7.14
C ILE A 64 6.97 0.49 7.54
N ALA A 65 5.75 0.94 7.79
CA ALA A 65 4.66 0.07 8.22
C ALA A 65 3.79 -0.36 7.04
N THR A 66 3.92 -1.65 6.61
CA THR A 66 3.18 -2.23 5.47
C THR A 66 2.18 -3.28 5.94
N LEU A 67 1.16 -2.87 6.67
CA LEU A 67 0.23 -3.74 7.35
C LEU A 67 -0.83 -4.34 6.42
N THR A 68 -1.27 -5.55 6.75
CA THR A 68 -2.39 -6.20 6.06
C THR A 68 -3.20 -7.00 7.10
N PRO A 69 -4.52 -6.83 7.19
CA PRO A 69 -5.36 -7.61 8.09
C PRO A 69 -5.46 -9.06 7.62
N GLU A 70 -5.60 -10.01 8.56
CA GLU A 70 -5.73 -11.44 8.26
C GLU A 70 -7.05 -11.80 7.59
N ALA A 71 -8.10 -11.04 7.89
CA ALA A 71 -9.44 -11.23 7.36
C ALA A 71 -10.12 -9.88 7.11
N ARG A 72 -11.23 -9.89 6.37
CA ARG A 72 -12.04 -8.69 6.14
C ARG A 72 -13.13 -8.56 7.20
N THR A 73 -12.74 -8.55 8.46
CA THR A 73 -13.61 -8.33 9.62
C THR A 73 -13.19 -7.08 10.39
N GLU A 74 -14.08 -6.53 11.19
CA GLU A 74 -13.81 -5.33 12.00
C GLU A 74 -12.69 -5.60 13.00
N GLU A 75 -12.69 -6.77 13.64
CA GLU A 75 -11.70 -7.19 14.62
C GLU A 75 -10.30 -7.32 14.00
N ALA A 76 -10.22 -7.92 12.79
CA ALA A 76 -8.95 -8.07 12.09
C ALA A 76 -8.38 -6.72 11.66
N TYR A 77 -9.23 -5.76 11.26
CA TYR A 77 -8.81 -4.39 10.93
C TYR A 77 -8.43 -3.60 12.18
N GLN A 78 -9.19 -3.74 13.27
CA GLN A 78 -8.84 -3.13 14.55
C GLN A 78 -7.44 -3.60 14.99
N LYS A 79 -7.20 -4.91 15.02
CA LYS A 79 -5.89 -5.48 15.39
C LYS A 79 -4.77 -5.03 14.48
N ALA A 80 -4.96 -5.17 13.16
CA ALA A 80 -3.90 -4.91 12.18
C ALA A 80 -3.51 -3.43 12.10
N TYR A 81 -4.45 -2.50 12.27
CA TYR A 81 -4.19 -1.07 12.09
C TYR A 81 -4.18 -0.31 13.41
N VAL A 82 -5.23 -0.41 14.20
CA VAL A 82 -5.39 0.44 15.39
C VAL A 82 -4.50 -0.02 16.53
N ASP A 83 -4.54 -1.32 16.86
CA ASP A 83 -3.74 -1.86 17.96
C ASP A 83 -2.24 -1.80 17.61
N THR A 84 -1.90 -2.10 16.36
CA THR A 84 -0.53 -1.95 15.85
C THR A 84 -0.06 -0.50 15.89
N ALA A 85 -0.87 0.47 15.44
CA ALA A 85 -0.50 1.89 15.52
C ALA A 85 -0.29 2.34 16.97
N THR A 86 -1.13 1.87 17.90
CA THR A 86 -1.01 2.18 19.32
C THR A 86 0.28 1.60 19.91
N ALA A 87 0.56 0.33 19.63
CA ALA A 87 1.77 -0.33 20.12
C ALA A 87 3.03 0.28 19.52
N LEU A 88 3.02 0.54 18.21
CA LEU A 88 4.16 1.09 17.48
C LEU A 88 4.47 2.53 17.92
N ALA A 89 3.44 3.40 18.01
CA ALA A 89 3.63 4.78 18.45
C ALA A 89 4.17 4.86 19.88
N SER A 90 3.63 4.03 20.79
CA SER A 90 4.13 3.95 22.16
C SER A 90 5.58 3.46 22.21
N SER A 91 5.91 2.43 21.44
CA SER A 91 7.28 1.87 21.44
C SER A 91 8.29 2.86 20.85
N ILE A 92 7.92 3.59 19.81
CA ILE A 92 8.78 4.66 19.22
C ILE A 92 9.00 5.78 20.23
N ASN A 93 7.93 6.27 20.88
CA ASN A 93 8.03 7.40 21.79
C ASN A 93 8.82 7.08 23.07
N ASN A 94 8.86 5.81 23.48
CA ASN A 94 9.60 5.34 24.66
C ASN A 94 10.97 4.76 24.33
N ALA A 95 11.36 4.65 23.05
CA ALA A 95 12.68 4.15 22.66
C ALA A 95 13.78 5.17 23.03
N GLU A 96 14.93 4.69 23.54
CA GLU A 96 16.12 5.54 23.77
C GLU A 96 16.64 6.13 22.47
N TYR A 97 16.67 5.32 21.40
CA TYR A 97 16.96 5.75 20.05
C TYR A 97 15.66 5.77 19.23
N GLN A 98 15.20 6.96 18.92
CA GLN A 98 14.00 7.13 18.11
C GLN A 98 14.33 7.11 16.61
N PRO A 99 13.52 6.47 15.77
CA PRO A 99 13.69 6.57 14.33
C PRO A 99 13.56 8.04 13.89
N LYS A 100 14.27 8.39 12.83
CA LYS A 100 14.21 9.73 12.26
C LYS A 100 12.88 9.97 11.55
N ILE A 101 12.32 8.92 10.96
CA ILE A 101 11.06 8.97 10.23
C ILE A 101 10.29 7.67 10.30
N VAL A 102 8.97 7.79 10.35
CA VAL A 102 8.02 6.71 10.09
C VAL A 102 7.30 6.96 8.78
N ILE A 103 7.27 5.98 7.89
CA ILE A 103 6.42 5.96 6.69
C ILE A 103 5.28 4.98 6.95
N TRP A 104 4.08 5.53 7.12
CA TRP A 104 2.86 4.77 7.43
C TRP A 104 2.00 4.57 6.20
N ILE A 105 1.77 3.31 5.81
CA ILE A 105 0.91 2.99 4.67
C ILE A 105 -0.54 2.94 5.12
N SER A 106 -1.37 3.70 4.43
CA SER A 106 -2.81 3.76 4.57
C SER A 106 -3.51 3.51 3.22
N SER A 107 -4.77 3.84 3.10
CA SER A 107 -5.56 3.62 1.89
C SER A 107 -6.42 4.83 1.54
N THR A 108 -6.62 5.08 0.25
CA THR A 108 -7.59 6.07 -0.24
C THR A 108 -9.04 5.78 0.16
N SER A 109 -9.34 4.59 0.69
CA SER A 109 -10.67 4.26 1.20
C SER A 109 -11.12 5.17 2.37
N VAL A 110 -10.19 5.84 3.05
CA VAL A 110 -10.50 6.79 4.13
C VAL A 110 -11.27 8.03 3.66
N TYR A 111 -11.19 8.37 2.37
CA TYR A 111 -11.95 9.51 1.83
C TYR A 111 -13.46 9.24 1.76
N GLY A 112 -13.89 7.97 1.77
CA GLY A 112 -15.29 7.58 1.60
C GLY A 112 -15.80 7.86 0.18
N ASP A 113 -17.12 7.95 0.03
CA ASP A 113 -17.76 8.22 -1.26
C ASP A 113 -17.91 9.72 -1.48
N SER A 114 -17.43 10.18 -2.63
CA SER A 114 -17.56 11.58 -3.09
C SER A 114 -17.99 11.55 -4.55
N THR A 115 -19.20 12.03 -4.84
CA THR A 115 -19.81 11.91 -6.16
C THR A 115 -19.00 12.61 -7.24
N ASN A 116 -18.37 11.84 -8.12
CA ASN A 116 -17.71 12.27 -9.35
C ASN A 116 -16.63 13.36 -9.19
N GLN A 117 -15.98 13.43 -8.02
CA GLN A 117 -14.96 14.43 -7.69
C GLN A 117 -13.54 13.90 -7.90
N TRP A 118 -12.62 14.83 -8.11
CA TRP A 118 -11.20 14.60 -7.94
C TRP A 118 -10.82 14.89 -6.49
N LEU A 119 -10.12 13.94 -5.87
CA LEU A 119 -9.65 14.03 -4.49
C LEU A 119 -8.13 13.98 -4.47
N ASP A 120 -7.57 14.69 -3.50
CA ASP A 120 -6.14 14.83 -3.23
C ASP A 120 -5.86 14.74 -1.71
N GLU A 121 -4.65 15.11 -1.33
CA GLU A 121 -4.20 15.09 0.05
C GLU A 121 -4.94 16.10 0.97
N GLU A 122 -5.45 17.19 0.40
CA GLU A 122 -6.17 18.26 1.13
C GLU A 122 -7.68 17.98 1.23
N SER A 123 -8.16 16.99 0.50
CA SER A 123 -9.58 16.62 0.45
C SER A 123 -10.08 16.08 1.78
N PRO A 124 -11.32 16.39 2.19
CA PRO A 124 -11.87 15.97 3.47
C PRO A 124 -12.04 14.44 3.53
N VAL A 125 -11.68 13.87 4.67
CA VAL A 125 -11.78 12.43 4.95
C VAL A 125 -13.15 12.11 5.55
N LYS A 126 -13.86 11.12 4.96
CA LYS A 126 -15.21 10.68 5.38
C LYS A 126 -15.28 9.14 5.43
N PRO A 127 -14.61 8.48 6.38
CA PRO A 127 -14.52 7.02 6.42
C PRO A 127 -15.87 6.38 6.72
N ALA A 128 -16.52 5.79 5.70
CA ALA A 128 -17.85 5.21 5.82
C ALA A 128 -17.82 3.73 6.31
N SER A 129 -16.88 2.91 5.83
CA SER A 129 -16.78 1.51 6.20
C SER A 129 -15.99 1.31 7.51
N PHE A 130 -16.17 0.16 8.17
CA PHE A 130 -15.36 -0.21 9.33
C PHE A 130 -13.87 -0.20 9.01
N SER A 131 -13.51 -0.70 7.83
CA SER A 131 -12.11 -0.74 7.38
C SER A 131 -11.52 0.66 7.19
N ALA A 132 -12.29 1.59 6.61
CA ALA A 132 -11.86 2.98 6.44
C ALA A 132 -11.73 3.70 7.78
N ARG A 133 -12.66 3.44 8.72
CA ARG A 133 -12.58 3.99 10.10
C ARG A 133 -11.35 3.50 10.85
N ALA A 134 -11.04 2.19 10.77
CA ALA A 134 -9.85 1.63 11.40
C ALA A 134 -8.55 2.24 10.84
N LEU A 135 -8.45 2.37 9.51
CA LEU A 135 -7.31 3.02 8.85
C LEU A 135 -7.15 4.47 9.28
N LYS A 136 -8.25 5.24 9.28
CA LYS A 136 -8.19 6.66 9.69
C LYS A 136 -7.81 6.81 11.16
N LYS A 137 -8.37 5.98 12.04
CA LYS A 137 -8.02 5.98 13.46
C LYS A 137 -6.52 5.67 13.67
N ALA A 138 -5.98 4.72 12.92
CA ALA A 138 -4.56 4.42 12.96
C ALA A 138 -3.68 5.58 12.46
N GLU A 139 -4.06 6.29 11.37
CA GLU A 139 -3.38 7.52 10.95
C GLU A 139 -3.35 8.56 12.06
N ASP A 140 -4.46 8.74 12.78
CA ASP A 140 -4.55 9.73 13.86
C ASP A 140 -3.67 9.36 15.05
N ILE A 141 -3.63 8.07 15.43
CA ILE A 141 -2.73 7.57 16.49
C ILE A 141 -1.27 7.80 16.09
N MET A 142 -0.89 7.47 14.85
CA MET A 142 0.49 7.63 14.39
C MET A 142 0.95 9.11 14.36
N ARG A 143 0.04 10.08 14.27
CA ARG A 143 0.41 11.51 14.38
C ARG A 143 0.98 11.91 15.74
N ALA A 144 0.85 11.07 16.76
CA ALA A 144 1.42 11.29 18.07
C ALA A 144 2.86 10.78 18.24
N VAL A 145 3.49 10.23 17.19
CA VAL A 145 4.91 9.84 17.24
C VAL A 145 5.80 11.08 17.37
N SER A 146 6.88 10.94 18.12
CA SER A 146 7.83 12.03 18.43
C SER A 146 8.86 12.31 17.32
N CYS A 147 8.80 11.56 16.22
CA CYS A 147 9.68 11.69 15.05
C CYS A 147 8.89 12.15 13.82
N ASP A 148 9.57 12.36 12.70
CA ASP A 148 8.90 12.69 11.45
C ASP A 148 7.94 11.58 11.02
N LEU A 149 6.78 11.95 10.51
CA LEU A 149 5.77 11.03 9.97
C LEU A 149 5.36 11.44 8.56
N THR A 150 5.39 10.47 7.67
CA THR A 150 4.78 10.55 6.34
C THR A 150 3.73 9.45 6.20
N VAL A 151 2.51 9.81 5.87
CA VAL A 151 1.43 8.87 5.54
C VAL A 151 1.35 8.72 4.03
N VAL A 152 1.22 7.48 3.53
CA VAL A 152 0.98 7.21 2.12
C VAL A 152 -0.35 6.47 1.97
N ARG A 153 -1.35 7.11 1.38
CA ARG A 153 -2.65 6.52 1.07
C ARG A 153 -2.62 5.90 -0.31
N PHE A 154 -2.36 4.61 -0.40
CA PHE A 154 -2.43 3.91 -1.68
C PHE A 154 -3.87 3.64 -2.11
N SER A 155 -4.10 3.77 -3.42
CA SER A 155 -5.34 3.31 -4.09
C SER A 155 -5.34 1.78 -4.24
N GLY A 156 -6.19 1.21 -5.07
CA GLY A 156 -6.27 -0.24 -5.25
C GLY A 156 -4.95 -0.84 -5.76
N ILE A 157 -4.20 -1.50 -4.88
CA ILE A 157 -2.92 -2.12 -5.24
C ILE A 157 -3.18 -3.38 -6.09
N TYR A 158 -2.54 -3.46 -7.26
CA TYR A 158 -2.55 -4.62 -8.13
C TYR A 158 -1.12 -4.99 -8.54
N GLY A 159 -0.93 -6.14 -9.19
CA GLY A 159 0.40 -6.61 -9.60
C GLY A 159 0.53 -8.13 -9.47
N PRO A 160 1.74 -8.69 -9.60
CA PRO A 160 2.00 -10.11 -9.41
C PRO A 160 1.50 -10.59 -8.05
N GLY A 161 0.80 -11.73 -8.02
CA GLY A 161 0.16 -12.28 -6.82
C GLY A 161 -1.19 -11.65 -6.45
N ARG A 162 -1.63 -10.57 -7.11
CA ARG A 162 -2.90 -9.86 -6.85
C ARG A 162 -3.84 -9.96 -8.04
N LEU A 163 -4.23 -11.19 -8.39
CA LEU A 163 -4.86 -11.55 -9.65
C LEU A 163 -6.40 -11.52 -9.64
N ALA A 164 -7.04 -11.06 -8.57
CA ALA A 164 -8.50 -11.16 -8.41
C ALA A 164 -9.30 -10.56 -9.58
N LEU A 165 -8.92 -9.37 -10.08
CA LEU A 165 -9.59 -8.76 -11.22
C LEU A 165 -9.31 -9.52 -12.51
N LEU A 166 -8.05 -9.91 -12.74
CA LEU A 166 -7.65 -10.67 -13.92
C LEU A 166 -8.40 -12.01 -14.00
N ASN A 167 -8.47 -12.75 -12.88
CA ASN A 167 -9.20 -14.02 -12.81
C ASN A 167 -10.71 -13.82 -13.02
N SER A 168 -11.28 -12.74 -12.48
CA SER A 168 -12.68 -12.39 -12.72
C SER A 168 -12.97 -12.18 -14.21
N VAL A 169 -12.09 -11.47 -14.93
CA VAL A 169 -12.22 -11.26 -16.38
C VAL A 169 -12.00 -12.55 -17.16
N LYS A 170 -11.01 -13.38 -16.78
CA LYS A 170 -10.80 -14.72 -17.39
C LYS A 170 -12.06 -15.59 -17.30
N ASN A 171 -12.86 -15.40 -16.25
CA ASN A 171 -14.15 -16.10 -16.08
C ASN A 171 -15.32 -15.40 -16.77
N GLY A 172 -15.07 -14.46 -17.68
CA GLY A 172 -16.10 -13.77 -18.45
C GLY A 172 -16.87 -12.69 -17.70
N ILE A 173 -16.42 -12.27 -16.52
CA ILE A 173 -17.14 -11.29 -15.69
C ILE A 173 -16.74 -9.86 -16.06
N GLY A 174 -17.68 -9.12 -16.63
CA GLY A 174 -17.61 -7.71 -16.95
C GLY A 174 -18.08 -6.78 -15.82
N SER A 175 -18.29 -5.53 -16.16
CA SER A 175 -18.91 -4.51 -15.30
C SER A 175 -19.77 -3.58 -16.14
N PRO A 176 -20.96 -3.14 -15.65
CA PRO A 176 -21.83 -2.26 -16.40
C PRO A 176 -21.15 -0.92 -16.71
N ALA A 177 -21.44 -0.37 -17.89
CA ALA A 177 -20.93 0.94 -18.30
C ALA A 177 -21.58 2.09 -17.49
N GLN A 178 -22.79 1.88 -17.00
CA GLN A 178 -23.56 2.86 -16.23
C GLN A 178 -24.19 2.21 -14.98
N PRO A 179 -24.26 2.95 -13.85
CA PRO A 179 -23.55 4.21 -13.60
C PRO A 179 -22.05 4.02 -13.60
N LYS A 180 -21.25 5.03 -13.98
CA LYS A 180 -19.80 4.94 -14.01
C LYS A 180 -19.24 4.59 -12.63
N GLN A 181 -18.47 3.52 -12.56
CA GLN A 181 -17.74 3.08 -11.37
C GLN A 181 -16.25 3.29 -11.59
N TRP A 182 -15.70 4.35 -11.03
CA TRP A 182 -14.28 4.64 -11.13
C TRP A 182 -13.44 3.67 -10.29
N SER A 183 -12.29 3.36 -10.78
CA SER A 183 -11.33 2.48 -10.13
C SER A 183 -9.95 3.11 -10.25
N ASN A 184 -9.45 3.54 -9.10
CA ASN A 184 -8.11 4.09 -8.98
C ASN A 184 -7.19 2.98 -8.51
N ARG A 185 -5.98 2.91 -9.06
CA ARG A 185 -5.07 1.81 -8.78
C ARG A 185 -3.62 2.23 -8.84
N ILE A 186 -2.75 1.38 -8.32
CA ILE A 186 -1.29 1.54 -8.41
C ILE A 186 -0.67 0.15 -8.46
N HIS A 187 0.39 -0.01 -9.26
CA HIS A 187 1.11 -1.27 -9.32
C HIS A 187 1.93 -1.51 -8.04
N SER A 188 2.05 -2.76 -7.60
CA SER A 188 2.81 -3.13 -6.39
C SER A 188 4.28 -2.73 -6.45
N ASP A 189 4.88 -2.74 -7.64
CA ASP A 189 6.25 -2.28 -7.82
C ASP A 189 6.38 -0.75 -7.70
N ASP A 190 5.36 0.01 -8.11
CA ASP A 190 5.32 1.44 -7.89
C ASP A 190 5.05 1.79 -6.43
N CYS A 191 4.24 1.00 -5.71
CA CYS A 191 4.13 1.17 -4.27
C CYS A 191 5.50 1.05 -3.60
N ALA A 192 6.22 -0.03 -3.90
CA ALA A 192 7.54 -0.28 -3.31
C ALA A 192 8.60 0.73 -3.78
N GLY A 193 8.59 1.08 -5.06
CA GLY A 193 9.48 2.08 -5.64
C GLY A 193 9.30 3.45 -5.01
N PHE A 194 8.05 3.88 -4.84
CA PHE A 194 7.75 5.14 -4.20
C PHE A 194 8.18 5.19 -2.72
N LEU A 195 7.94 4.12 -1.96
CA LEU A 195 8.40 4.03 -0.58
C LEU A 195 9.94 4.08 -0.46
N ALA A 196 10.65 3.38 -1.35
CA ALA A 196 12.10 3.44 -1.42
C ALA A 196 12.61 4.84 -1.82
N HIS A 197 11.93 5.51 -2.76
CA HIS A 197 12.21 6.89 -3.14
C HIS A 197 12.06 7.86 -1.97
N LEU A 198 11.01 7.73 -1.15
CA LEU A 198 10.84 8.56 0.05
C LEU A 198 11.99 8.35 1.05
N VAL A 199 12.46 7.11 1.23
CA VAL A 199 13.64 6.83 2.07
C VAL A 199 14.89 7.53 1.53
N SER A 200 15.12 7.47 0.23
CA SER A 200 16.27 8.11 -0.43
C SER A 200 16.21 9.64 -0.29
N ARG A 201 15.05 10.25 -0.49
CA ARG A 201 14.86 11.70 -0.30
C ARG A 201 15.10 12.13 1.14
N HIS A 202 14.58 11.36 2.11
CA HIS A 202 14.83 11.63 3.52
C HIS A 202 16.33 11.53 3.86
N GLN A 203 17.02 10.53 3.32
CA GLN A 203 18.48 10.37 3.50
C GLN A 203 19.26 11.58 2.94
N SER A 204 18.80 12.15 1.83
CA SER A 204 19.39 13.37 1.23
C SER A 204 19.05 14.65 2.00
N GLY A 205 18.36 14.56 3.12
CA GLY A 205 17.96 15.71 3.94
C GLY A 205 16.76 16.50 3.41
N GLU A 206 16.05 15.95 2.43
CA GLU A 206 14.86 16.60 1.90
C GLU A 206 13.67 16.40 2.83
N LYS A 207 12.90 17.47 3.03
CA LYS A 207 11.65 17.41 3.80
C LYS A 207 10.57 16.72 2.98
N LEU A 208 10.01 15.65 3.53
CA LEU A 208 8.89 14.95 2.92
C LEU A 208 7.55 15.64 3.24
N GLU A 209 6.57 15.46 2.36
CA GLU A 209 5.18 15.82 2.66
C GLU A 209 4.63 14.92 3.79
N LYS A 210 3.73 15.46 4.59
CA LYS A 210 3.06 14.71 5.67
C LYS A 210 2.11 13.65 5.14
N LEU A 211 1.63 13.82 3.90
CA LEU A 211 0.68 12.93 3.26
C LEU A 211 0.90 12.91 1.75
N TYR A 212 0.87 11.69 1.18
CA TYR A 212 0.84 11.45 -0.26
C TYR A 212 -0.35 10.56 -0.62
N VAL A 213 -0.97 10.83 -1.76
CA VAL A 213 -1.89 9.92 -2.43
C VAL A 213 -1.11 9.13 -3.48
N GLY A 214 -1.02 7.81 -3.27
CA GLY A 214 -0.35 6.89 -4.18
C GLY A 214 -1.35 6.25 -5.14
N THR A 215 -1.39 6.73 -6.38
CA THR A 215 -2.22 6.19 -7.47
C THR A 215 -1.49 6.36 -8.80
N ASP A 216 -1.88 5.60 -9.83
CA ASP A 216 -1.38 5.80 -11.19
C ASP A 216 -1.93 7.09 -11.82
N CYS A 217 -1.54 7.39 -13.06
CA CYS A 217 -1.93 8.61 -13.76
C CYS A 217 -3.27 8.48 -14.50
N GLU A 218 -3.86 7.28 -14.57
CA GLU A 218 -5.06 7.02 -15.39
C GLU A 218 -6.18 6.38 -14.55
N PRO A 219 -6.95 7.15 -13.78
CA PRO A 219 -8.20 6.65 -13.23
C PRO A 219 -9.13 6.20 -14.34
N ALA A 220 -9.55 4.93 -14.32
CA ALA A 220 -10.39 4.34 -15.35
C ALA A 220 -11.64 3.71 -14.73
N THR A 221 -12.73 3.58 -15.52
CA THR A 221 -13.92 2.89 -15.03
C THR A 221 -13.67 1.38 -14.94
N GLN A 222 -14.39 0.69 -14.07
CA GLN A 222 -14.34 -0.78 -14.01
C GLN A 222 -14.74 -1.40 -15.34
N HIS A 223 -15.71 -0.79 -16.05
CA HIS A 223 -16.11 -1.21 -17.38
C HIS A 223 -14.94 -1.18 -18.36
N ASP A 224 -14.26 -0.03 -18.47
CA ASP A 224 -13.17 0.17 -19.45
C ASP A 224 -12.02 -0.78 -19.18
N VAL A 225 -11.64 -0.94 -17.90
CA VAL A 225 -10.52 -1.83 -17.53
C VAL A 225 -10.86 -3.28 -17.81
N ARG A 226 -12.07 -3.75 -17.47
CA ARG A 226 -12.48 -5.13 -17.73
C ARG A 226 -12.61 -5.43 -19.21
N LYS A 227 -13.15 -4.49 -19.98
CA LYS A 227 -13.24 -4.59 -21.44
C LYS A 227 -11.84 -4.71 -22.06
N TRP A 228 -10.94 -3.82 -21.70
CA TRP A 228 -9.54 -3.84 -22.19
C TRP A 228 -8.84 -5.14 -21.80
N LEU A 229 -9.00 -5.63 -20.56
CA LEU A 229 -8.44 -6.91 -20.11
C LEU A 229 -9.02 -8.09 -20.91
N ALA A 230 -10.31 -8.10 -21.17
CA ALA A 230 -10.96 -9.15 -21.97
C ALA A 230 -10.40 -9.20 -23.39
N GLU A 231 -10.19 -8.04 -24.03
CA GLU A 231 -9.53 -7.94 -25.33
C GLU A 231 -8.11 -8.50 -25.28
N LYS A 232 -7.30 -8.16 -24.25
CA LYS A 232 -5.93 -8.66 -24.09
C LYS A 232 -5.86 -10.16 -23.79
N LEU A 233 -6.86 -10.72 -23.15
CA LEU A 233 -6.94 -12.13 -22.79
C LEU A 233 -7.69 -12.98 -23.83
N ASN A 234 -8.24 -12.34 -24.88
CA ASN A 234 -9.11 -12.96 -25.87
C ASN A 234 -10.30 -13.70 -25.23
N VAL A 235 -10.97 -13.03 -24.29
CA VAL A 235 -12.11 -13.56 -23.54
C VAL A 235 -13.37 -12.75 -23.88
N VAL A 236 -14.50 -13.44 -24.03
CA VAL A 236 -15.82 -12.80 -24.16
C VAL A 236 -16.42 -12.58 -22.77
N LEU A 237 -16.85 -11.35 -22.49
CA LEU A 237 -17.57 -11.04 -21.25
C LEU A 237 -19.03 -11.47 -21.40
N THR A 238 -19.46 -12.40 -20.55
CA THR A 238 -20.80 -13.01 -20.59
C THR A 238 -21.70 -12.57 -19.45
N GLU A 239 -21.10 -12.04 -18.36
CA GLU A 239 -21.80 -11.61 -17.16
C GLU A 239 -21.33 -10.21 -16.74
N GLU A 240 -22.17 -9.46 -16.07
CA GLU A 240 -21.81 -8.17 -15.48
C GLU A 240 -22.02 -8.18 -13.97
N THR A 241 -21.04 -7.66 -13.24
CA THR A 241 -21.14 -7.47 -11.78
C THR A 241 -20.70 -6.08 -11.37
N LYS A 242 -21.41 -5.50 -10.38
CA LYS A 242 -20.98 -4.25 -9.75
C LYS A 242 -19.83 -4.54 -8.80
N SER A 243 -18.74 -3.80 -8.93
CA SER A 243 -17.62 -3.93 -8.00
C SER A 243 -17.96 -3.26 -6.67
N SER A 244 -17.85 -4.01 -5.58
CA SER A 244 -17.99 -3.45 -4.22
C SER A 244 -16.84 -2.52 -3.82
N ARG A 245 -15.76 -2.47 -4.61
CA ARG A 245 -14.56 -1.65 -4.37
C ARG A 245 -14.45 -0.45 -5.30
N ALA A 246 -15.31 -0.34 -6.29
CA ALA A 246 -15.35 0.81 -7.18
C ALA A 246 -16.15 1.93 -6.54
N GLY A 247 -15.66 3.15 -6.65
CA GLY A 247 -16.30 4.36 -6.15
C GLY A 247 -16.74 5.27 -7.29
N THR A 248 -17.18 6.45 -6.91
CA THR A 248 -17.57 7.50 -7.86
C THR A 248 -16.49 8.58 -8.01
N GLN A 249 -15.42 8.52 -7.21
CA GLN A 249 -14.34 9.50 -7.15
C GLN A 249 -13.09 9.07 -7.92
N ARG A 250 -12.28 10.05 -8.26
CA ARG A 250 -10.95 9.89 -8.83
C ARG A 250 -9.92 10.52 -7.91
N TYR A 251 -8.71 10.00 -7.92
CA TYR A 251 -7.61 10.54 -7.13
C TYR A 251 -6.53 11.13 -8.03
N THR A 252 -5.91 12.22 -7.57
CA THR A 252 -4.71 12.77 -8.20
C THR A 252 -3.46 12.34 -7.44
N ASN A 253 -2.37 12.10 -8.16
CA ASN A 253 -1.06 11.74 -7.63
C ASN A 253 -0.07 12.90 -7.73
N LYS A 254 -0.56 14.14 -7.72
CA LYS A 254 0.25 15.34 -7.97
C LYS A 254 1.46 15.43 -7.03
N LYS A 255 1.28 15.27 -5.72
CA LYS A 255 2.39 15.33 -4.76
C LYS A 255 3.38 14.18 -4.94
N LEU A 256 2.90 12.97 -5.31
CA LEU A 256 3.77 11.84 -5.65
C LEU A 256 4.68 12.20 -6.83
N LEU A 257 4.14 12.72 -7.91
CA LEU A 257 4.94 13.14 -9.09
C LEU A 257 5.86 14.34 -8.78
N GLN A 258 5.38 15.32 -8.02
CA GLN A 258 6.18 16.46 -7.58
C GLN A 258 7.34 16.08 -6.66
N SER A 259 7.28 14.91 -6.01
CA SER A 259 8.42 14.37 -5.26
C SER A 259 9.61 13.97 -6.16
N GLY A 260 9.42 13.96 -7.48
CA GLY A 260 10.41 13.49 -8.45
C GLY A 260 10.31 11.99 -8.76
N TYR A 261 9.36 11.27 -8.14
CA TYR A 261 9.13 9.85 -8.44
C TYR A 261 8.50 9.68 -9.83
N GLN A 262 9.06 8.77 -10.62
CA GLN A 262 8.54 8.39 -11.92
C GLN A 262 7.90 7.00 -11.81
N LEU A 263 6.60 6.92 -12.10
CA LEU A 263 5.89 5.64 -12.09
C LEU A 263 6.46 4.71 -13.18
N GLN A 264 6.77 3.50 -12.80
CA GLN A 264 7.15 2.44 -13.74
C GLN A 264 5.95 1.99 -14.57
N TYR A 265 4.78 2.04 -13.98
CA TYR A 265 3.49 1.70 -14.61
C TYR A 265 2.52 2.88 -14.48
N PRO A 266 2.61 3.88 -15.37
CA PRO A 266 1.82 5.10 -15.29
C PRO A 266 0.33 4.87 -15.55
N SER A 267 -0.05 3.74 -16.15
CA SER A 267 -1.45 3.34 -16.29
C SER A 267 -1.65 1.83 -16.01
N TYR A 268 -2.91 1.45 -15.88
CA TYR A 268 -3.29 0.05 -15.73
C TYR A 268 -2.89 -0.81 -16.94
N ARG A 269 -2.72 -0.19 -18.12
CA ARG A 269 -2.38 -0.92 -19.35
C ARG A 269 -0.98 -1.50 -19.27
N GLU A 270 0.02 -0.67 -18.97
CA GLU A 270 1.40 -1.12 -18.82
C GLU A 270 1.51 -2.13 -17.67
N GLY A 271 0.84 -1.83 -16.55
CA GLY A 271 0.90 -2.69 -15.37
C GLY A 271 0.27 -4.06 -15.60
N TYR A 272 -0.91 -4.16 -16.23
CA TYR A 272 -1.51 -5.46 -16.50
C TYR A 272 -0.82 -6.22 -17.63
N VAL A 273 -0.21 -5.55 -18.62
CA VAL A 273 0.66 -6.23 -19.60
C VAL A 273 1.82 -6.93 -18.88
N SER A 274 2.46 -6.26 -17.93
CA SER A 274 3.52 -6.86 -17.11
C SER A 274 3.03 -8.07 -16.31
N VAL A 275 1.85 -7.95 -15.67
CA VAL A 275 1.25 -9.05 -14.89
C VAL A 275 0.91 -10.25 -15.78
N ILE A 276 0.32 -10.02 -16.95
CA ILE A 276 -0.04 -11.09 -17.89
C ILE A 276 1.23 -11.81 -18.36
N LYS A 277 2.27 -11.07 -18.70
CA LYS A 277 3.56 -11.64 -19.13
C LYS A 277 4.18 -12.52 -18.03
N SER A 278 4.22 -12.04 -16.79
CA SER A 278 4.77 -12.84 -15.67
C SER A 278 4.06 -14.17 -15.46
N LEU A 279 2.74 -14.24 -15.73
CA LEU A 279 1.98 -15.49 -15.63
C LEU A 279 2.30 -16.48 -16.76
N SER A 280 2.66 -15.99 -17.95
CA SER A 280 3.07 -16.86 -19.06
C SER A 280 4.44 -17.48 -18.78
N ASP A 281 5.38 -16.68 -18.26
CA ASP A 281 6.73 -17.12 -17.92
C ASP A 281 6.74 -18.18 -16.77
N ASP A 282 5.80 -18.10 -15.82
CA ASP A 282 5.64 -19.07 -14.74
C ASP A 282 4.99 -20.39 -15.20
N THR A 283 4.26 -20.39 -16.32
CA THR A 283 3.60 -21.58 -16.89
C THR A 283 4.56 -22.41 -17.73
N GLU A 284 5.67 -21.83 -18.20
CA GLU A 284 6.70 -22.47 -19.00
C GLU A 284 7.85 -23.07 -18.17
N ARG A 285 7.81 -22.89 -16.84
CA ARG A 285 8.77 -23.48 -15.88
C ARG A 285 8.17 -24.66 -15.14
#